data_6db0540306c75336e4bc511d869d64d3
#
_entry.id   6db0540306c75336e4bc511d869d64d3
#
_cell.length_a   1.000
_cell.length_b   1.000
_cell.length_c   1.000
_cell.angle_alpha   90.00
_cell.angle_beta   90.00
_cell.angle_gamma   90.00
#
_symmetry.space_group_name_H-M   'P 1'
#
loop_
_entity.id
_entity.type
_entity.pdbx_description
1 polymer ?
#
loop_
_entity_poly.entity_id
_entity_poly.type
_entity_poly.pdbx_seq_one_letter_code
_entity_poly.pdbx_strand_id
1 'polypeptide(L)'
;VIDSAKAIGYGLANDGDVWDFYEHTRQASACLPIGVVLTIAASGSEMSNSSVITNDETLEKRGYNNDISRPVFAVMNPEITMTLPPYQTACGCTDILMHTMERYFTNGGNMEITDAIAEGLMRTVITNAKILVDDPDNYDARAEVMWSGSLSHNGLTGCGNDGGDFASHLLEHEIGGMFDVAHGAGLAAIWGSWARYVIDNCTPRFAKFAVNVMGVEPGKDDMETGLKGIEAMEDFYRAISMPT
;
A
#
# COMPACT_ATOMS: atom_id res chain seq x y z
N VAL A 1 2.18 2.66 -14.51
CA VAL A 1 3.01 2.15 -15.63
C VAL A 1 3.24 0.65 -15.53
N ILE A 2 3.70 0.09 -14.36
CA ILE A 2 3.90 -1.37 -14.22
C ILE A 2 2.58 -2.11 -14.41
N ASP A 3 1.50 -1.63 -13.80
CA ASP A 3 0.17 -2.21 -13.92
C ASP A 3 -0.35 -2.18 -15.35
N SER A 4 -0.10 -1.08 -16.08
CA SER A 4 -0.40 -1.01 -17.52
C SER A 4 0.41 -2.03 -18.31
N ALA A 5 1.69 -2.26 -17.95
CA ALA A 5 2.50 -3.29 -18.61
C ALA A 5 1.96 -4.71 -18.33
N LYS A 6 1.46 -4.98 -17.11
CA LYS A 6 0.77 -6.24 -16.77
C LYS A 6 -0.51 -6.41 -17.60
N ALA A 7 -1.33 -5.34 -17.71
CA ALA A 7 -2.55 -5.35 -18.52
C ALA A 7 -2.23 -5.63 -20.00
N ILE A 8 -1.20 -4.99 -20.57
CA ILE A 8 -0.72 -5.27 -21.92
C ILE A 8 -0.24 -6.72 -22.04
N GLY A 9 0.50 -7.21 -21.05
CA GLY A 9 0.98 -8.60 -21.01
C GLY A 9 -0.16 -9.62 -21.01
N TYR A 10 -1.25 -9.35 -20.31
CA TYR A 10 -2.47 -10.15 -20.36
C TYR A 10 -3.17 -10.05 -21.71
N GLY A 11 -3.40 -8.82 -22.21
CA GLY A 11 -4.12 -8.61 -23.46
C GLY A 11 -3.44 -9.21 -24.68
N LEU A 12 -2.10 -9.21 -24.71
CA LEU A 12 -1.34 -9.82 -25.81
C LEU A 12 -1.26 -11.36 -25.74
N ALA A 13 -1.48 -11.93 -24.57
CA ALA A 13 -1.36 -13.38 -24.35
C ALA A 13 -2.73 -14.11 -24.32
N ASN A 14 -3.85 -13.39 -24.41
CA ASN A 14 -5.19 -13.96 -24.35
C ASN A 14 -6.08 -13.28 -25.41
N ASP A 15 -7.06 -14.01 -25.93
CA ASP A 15 -8.08 -13.46 -26.81
C ASP A 15 -9.11 -12.60 -26.03
N GLY A 16 -9.79 -11.67 -26.72
CA GLY A 16 -10.86 -10.85 -26.18
C GLY A 16 -10.39 -9.56 -25.52
N ASP A 17 -11.30 -8.88 -24.81
CA ASP A 17 -11.00 -7.61 -24.15
C ASP A 17 -10.22 -7.83 -22.83
N VAL A 18 -9.18 -7.06 -22.62
CA VAL A 18 -8.39 -7.09 -21.38
C VAL A 18 -9.22 -6.63 -20.16
N TRP A 19 -10.18 -5.74 -20.36
CA TRP A 19 -11.06 -5.24 -19.32
C TRP A 19 -11.93 -6.33 -18.69
N ASP A 20 -12.26 -7.41 -19.43
CA ASP A 20 -12.99 -8.58 -18.91
C ASP A 20 -12.29 -9.21 -17.70
N PHE A 21 -10.95 -9.13 -17.59
CA PHE A 21 -10.20 -9.62 -16.43
C PHE A 21 -10.46 -8.74 -15.21
N TYR A 22 -10.52 -7.42 -15.39
CA TYR A 22 -10.76 -6.44 -14.33
C TYR A 22 -12.21 -6.37 -13.90
N GLU A 23 -13.14 -6.80 -14.75
CA GLU A 23 -14.55 -7.06 -14.39
C GLU A 23 -14.75 -8.43 -13.73
N HIS A 24 -13.70 -9.25 -13.63
CA HIS A 24 -13.76 -10.62 -13.13
C HIS A 24 -14.72 -11.54 -13.91
N THR A 25 -15.08 -11.19 -15.13
CA THR A 25 -15.93 -12.02 -16.02
C THR A 25 -15.14 -13.14 -16.68
N ARG A 26 -13.80 -12.98 -16.73
CA ARG A 26 -12.84 -13.95 -17.27
C ARG A 26 -11.58 -14.05 -16.40
N GLN A 27 -10.84 -15.15 -16.58
CA GLN A 27 -9.54 -15.38 -15.97
C GLN A 27 -8.47 -15.40 -17.06
N ALA A 28 -7.34 -14.70 -16.84
CA ALA A 28 -6.19 -14.76 -17.72
C ALA A 28 -5.49 -16.13 -17.60
N SER A 29 -5.24 -16.77 -18.72
CA SER A 29 -4.53 -18.07 -18.78
C SER A 29 -3.02 -17.92 -18.99
N ALA A 30 -2.58 -16.77 -19.49
CA ALA A 30 -1.19 -16.45 -19.79
C ALA A 30 -0.92 -14.94 -19.60
N CYS A 31 0.35 -14.59 -19.42
CA CYS A 31 0.84 -13.22 -19.42
C CYS A 31 2.24 -13.19 -20.06
N LEU A 32 2.54 -12.17 -20.84
CA LEU A 32 3.91 -11.99 -21.33
C LEU A 32 4.86 -11.67 -20.16
N PRO A 33 6.14 -12.10 -20.24
CA PRO A 33 7.12 -11.76 -19.20
C PRO A 33 7.31 -10.25 -19.05
N ILE A 34 7.29 -9.76 -17.82
CA ILE A 34 7.41 -8.33 -17.49
C ILE A 34 8.72 -8.12 -16.75
N GLY A 35 9.54 -7.18 -17.21
CA GLY A 35 10.71 -6.67 -16.51
C GLY A 35 10.47 -5.25 -16.04
N VAL A 36 11.00 -4.87 -14.89
CA VAL A 36 10.77 -3.58 -14.26
C VAL A 36 12.09 -2.85 -13.99
N VAL A 37 12.12 -1.55 -14.27
CA VAL A 37 13.06 -0.59 -13.68
C VAL A 37 12.22 0.35 -12.82
N LEU A 38 12.38 0.25 -11.50
CA LEU A 38 11.53 0.96 -10.54
C LEU A 38 11.95 2.43 -10.44
N THR A 39 11.01 3.35 -10.64
CA THR A 39 11.24 4.80 -10.59
C THR A 39 10.53 5.50 -9.44
N ILE A 40 9.63 4.80 -8.74
CA ILE A 40 8.91 5.27 -7.55
C ILE A 40 8.64 4.08 -6.63
N ALA A 41 8.94 4.24 -5.35
CA ALA A 41 8.53 3.29 -4.31
C ALA A 41 7.12 3.66 -3.84
N ALA A 42 6.15 2.77 -4.06
CA ALA A 42 4.75 2.94 -3.67
C ALA A 42 4.05 1.55 -3.61
N SER A 43 3.20 1.23 -4.56
CA SER A 43 2.32 0.06 -4.59
C SER A 43 3.01 -1.32 -4.61
N GLY A 44 4.33 -1.41 -4.68
CA GLY A 44 5.03 -2.70 -4.74
C GLY A 44 4.71 -3.55 -5.99
N SER A 45 4.26 -2.92 -7.08
CA SER A 45 3.83 -3.60 -8.30
C SER A 45 4.96 -4.42 -8.96
N GLU A 46 6.22 -4.07 -8.71
CA GLU A 46 7.40 -4.79 -9.18
C GLU A 46 7.57 -6.19 -8.56
N MET A 47 6.86 -6.47 -7.45
CA MET A 47 6.91 -7.77 -6.77
C MET A 47 5.51 -8.36 -6.51
N SER A 48 4.44 -7.62 -6.77
CA SER A 48 3.06 -8.06 -6.55
C SER A 48 2.47 -8.80 -7.74
N ASN A 49 1.39 -9.55 -7.48
CA ASN A 49 0.53 -10.15 -8.50
C ASN A 49 -0.65 -9.24 -8.89
N SER A 50 -0.70 -8.03 -8.33
CA SER A 50 -1.78 -7.07 -8.55
C SER A 50 -1.50 -6.17 -9.74
N SER A 51 -2.55 -5.81 -10.44
CA SER A 51 -2.57 -4.80 -11.50
C SER A 51 -3.85 -3.99 -11.38
N VAL A 52 -3.74 -2.67 -11.33
CA VAL A 52 -4.88 -1.75 -11.23
C VAL A 52 -4.84 -0.80 -12.42
N ILE A 53 -5.93 -0.74 -13.17
CA ILE A 53 -6.09 0.19 -14.31
C ILE A 53 -7.42 0.93 -14.21
N THR A 54 -7.50 2.06 -14.86
CA THR A 54 -8.71 2.86 -14.98
C THR A 54 -9.25 2.72 -16.40
N ASN A 55 -10.56 2.54 -16.55
CA ASN A 55 -11.27 2.64 -17.80
C ASN A 55 -11.66 4.10 -18.03
N ASP A 56 -11.07 4.73 -19.04
CA ASP A 56 -11.27 6.16 -19.32
C ASP A 56 -12.71 6.50 -19.79
N GLU A 57 -13.47 5.51 -20.27
CA GLU A 57 -14.85 5.71 -20.72
C GLU A 57 -15.83 5.70 -19.55
N THR A 58 -15.63 4.80 -18.58
CA THR A 58 -16.53 4.63 -17.42
C THR A 58 -16.03 5.29 -16.14
N LEU A 59 -14.75 5.72 -16.12
CA LEU A 59 -14.02 6.23 -14.95
C LEU A 59 -13.89 5.20 -13.80
N GLU A 60 -14.11 3.92 -14.10
CA GLU A 60 -13.94 2.84 -13.14
C GLU A 60 -12.47 2.47 -13.00
N LYS A 61 -11.96 2.47 -11.77
CA LYS A 61 -10.62 2.02 -11.41
C LYS A 61 -10.72 0.65 -10.74
N ARG A 62 -10.23 -0.40 -11.38
CA ARG A 62 -10.38 -1.79 -10.95
C ARG A 62 -9.06 -2.53 -10.89
N GLY A 63 -8.97 -3.48 -9.95
CA GLY A 63 -7.83 -4.36 -9.75
C GLY A 63 -8.07 -5.77 -10.30
N TYR A 64 -7.01 -6.39 -10.78
CA TYR A 64 -6.96 -7.81 -11.11
C TYR A 64 -5.69 -8.44 -10.54
N ASN A 65 -5.84 -9.56 -9.83
CA ASN A 65 -4.75 -10.25 -9.17
C ASN A 65 -4.53 -11.63 -9.81
N ASN A 66 -3.33 -11.87 -10.31
CA ASN A 66 -2.95 -13.19 -10.84
C ASN A 66 -1.42 -13.37 -10.78
N ASP A 67 -0.95 -14.45 -10.19
CA ASP A 67 0.48 -14.70 -9.98
C ASP A 67 1.30 -14.78 -11.27
N ILE A 68 0.65 -15.10 -12.41
CA ILE A 68 1.33 -15.18 -13.71
C ILE A 68 1.85 -13.81 -14.21
N SER A 69 1.39 -12.68 -13.63
CA SER A 69 1.84 -11.33 -13.98
C SER A 69 2.95 -10.79 -13.10
N ARG A 70 3.39 -11.55 -12.09
CA ARG A 70 4.54 -11.10 -11.29
C ARG A 70 5.74 -10.84 -12.20
N PRO A 71 6.39 -9.65 -12.10
CA PRO A 71 7.57 -9.36 -12.90
C PRO A 71 8.67 -10.40 -12.68
N VAL A 72 9.33 -10.78 -13.77
CA VAL A 72 10.40 -11.80 -13.75
C VAL A 72 11.72 -11.24 -13.21
N PHE A 73 11.90 -9.91 -13.25
CA PHE A 73 12.97 -9.19 -12.56
C PHE A 73 12.56 -7.74 -12.29
N ALA A 74 13.18 -7.12 -11.30
CA ALA A 74 13.09 -5.69 -11.02
C ALA A 74 14.50 -5.12 -10.78
N VAL A 75 14.83 -4.05 -11.48
CA VAL A 75 16.01 -3.22 -11.20
C VAL A 75 15.57 -2.12 -10.23
N MET A 76 16.15 -2.12 -9.05
CA MET A 76 15.79 -1.25 -7.95
C MET A 76 16.98 -0.41 -7.53
N ASN A 77 17.16 0.76 -8.17
CA ASN A 77 18.20 1.73 -7.82
C ASN A 77 17.56 2.93 -7.10
N PRO A 78 17.81 3.15 -5.80
CA PRO A 78 17.26 4.26 -5.03
C PRO A 78 17.54 5.65 -5.64
N GLU A 79 18.69 5.83 -6.30
CA GLU A 79 19.06 7.11 -6.94
C GLU A 79 18.03 7.57 -7.99
N ILE A 80 17.38 6.64 -8.69
CA ILE A 80 16.36 6.98 -9.70
C ILE A 80 15.16 7.68 -9.05
N THR A 81 14.88 7.42 -7.78
CA THR A 81 13.76 8.02 -7.05
C THR A 81 14.06 9.42 -6.49
N MET A 82 15.33 9.88 -6.50
CA MET A 82 15.73 11.19 -5.95
C MET A 82 15.13 12.37 -6.72
N THR A 83 14.75 12.16 -7.99
CA THR A 83 14.11 13.19 -8.81
C THR A 83 12.60 13.34 -8.57
N LEU A 84 12.01 12.49 -7.72
CA LEU A 84 10.57 12.57 -7.43
C LEU A 84 10.26 13.85 -6.62
N PRO A 85 9.15 14.54 -6.96
CA PRO A 85 8.65 15.60 -6.10
C PRO A 85 8.36 15.07 -4.67
N PRO A 86 8.61 15.88 -3.62
CA PRO A 86 8.35 15.46 -2.23
C PRO A 86 6.94 14.91 -2.00
N TYR A 87 5.94 15.52 -2.64
CA TYR A 87 4.55 15.05 -2.57
C TYR A 87 4.39 13.62 -3.09
N GLN A 88 5.03 13.25 -4.19
CA GLN A 88 4.97 11.89 -4.74
C GLN A 88 5.70 10.88 -3.85
N THR A 89 6.81 11.29 -3.24
CA THR A 89 7.50 10.46 -2.24
C THR A 89 6.61 10.19 -1.03
N ALA A 90 5.93 11.21 -0.51
CA ALA A 90 5.00 11.09 0.61
C ALA A 90 3.78 10.21 0.26
N CYS A 91 3.21 10.38 -0.94
CA CYS A 91 2.15 9.49 -1.45
C CYS A 91 2.61 8.04 -1.51
N GLY A 92 3.84 7.78 -2.00
CA GLY A 92 4.41 6.44 -2.06
C GLY A 92 4.58 5.81 -0.69
N CYS A 93 5.13 6.55 0.28
CA CYS A 93 5.26 6.07 1.67
C CYS A 93 3.90 5.75 2.29
N THR A 94 2.89 6.57 2.03
CA THR A 94 1.52 6.33 2.51
C THR A 94 0.93 5.05 1.93
N ASP A 95 1.10 4.82 0.64
CA ASP A 95 0.61 3.62 -0.04
C ASP A 95 1.28 2.34 0.48
N ILE A 96 2.60 2.36 0.69
CA ILE A 96 3.35 1.25 1.33
C ILE A 96 2.78 0.93 2.72
N LEU A 97 2.55 1.94 3.54
CA LEU A 97 1.95 1.78 4.88
C LEU A 97 0.54 1.21 4.78
N MET A 98 -0.27 1.72 3.85
CA MET A 98 -1.66 1.28 3.69
C MET A 98 -1.75 -0.18 3.30
N HIS A 99 -0.98 -0.65 2.34
CA HIS A 99 -0.93 -2.06 1.96
C HIS A 99 -0.59 -2.98 3.14
N THR A 100 0.28 -2.52 4.05
CA THR A 100 0.65 -3.27 5.24
C THR A 100 -0.45 -3.20 6.29
N MET A 101 -1.02 -2.03 6.56
CA MET A 101 -2.07 -1.83 7.57
C MET A 101 -3.36 -2.59 7.24
N GLU A 102 -3.78 -2.63 5.98
CA GLU A 102 -5.01 -3.34 5.59
C GLU A 102 -4.90 -4.85 5.76
N ARG A 103 -3.68 -5.39 5.77
CA ARG A 103 -3.43 -6.79 6.15
C ARG A 103 -3.23 -6.97 7.65
N TYR A 104 -2.77 -5.94 8.34
CA TYR A 104 -2.50 -5.98 9.78
C TYR A 104 -3.77 -5.89 10.62
N PHE A 105 -4.73 -5.02 10.28
CA PHE A 105 -5.98 -4.84 10.99
C PHE A 105 -6.99 -5.95 10.66
N THR A 106 -6.78 -7.11 11.25
CA THR A 106 -7.56 -8.33 11.04
C THR A 106 -7.82 -9.02 12.37
N ASN A 107 -8.86 -9.84 12.45
CA ASN A 107 -9.16 -10.71 13.57
C ASN A 107 -8.55 -12.12 13.41
N GLY A 108 -7.51 -12.26 12.59
CA GLY A 108 -6.79 -13.52 12.41
C GLY A 108 -6.20 -14.06 13.71
N GLY A 109 -5.82 -15.35 13.69
CA GLY A 109 -5.27 -16.03 14.86
C GLY A 109 -3.85 -15.59 15.25
N ASN A 110 -3.06 -16.50 15.78
CA ASN A 110 -1.67 -16.21 16.16
C ASN A 110 -0.79 -16.03 14.91
N MET A 111 -0.26 -14.82 14.72
CA MET A 111 0.56 -14.41 13.59
C MET A 111 1.82 -13.65 14.05
N GLU A 112 2.45 -14.11 15.11
CA GLU A 112 3.57 -13.38 15.76
C GLU A 112 4.65 -12.93 14.78
N ILE A 113 5.13 -13.83 13.92
CA ILE A 113 6.20 -13.48 12.96
C ILE A 113 5.70 -12.53 11.87
N THR A 114 4.49 -12.74 11.36
CA THR A 114 3.87 -11.86 10.36
C THR A 114 3.65 -10.47 10.93
N ASP A 115 3.15 -10.37 12.16
CA ASP A 115 2.98 -9.11 12.87
C ASP A 115 4.32 -8.39 13.09
N ALA A 116 5.35 -9.11 13.53
CA ALA A 116 6.68 -8.53 13.75
C ALA A 116 7.29 -7.96 12.46
N ILE A 117 7.11 -8.65 11.33
CA ILE A 117 7.53 -8.18 10.01
C ILE A 117 6.73 -6.94 9.59
N ALA A 118 5.41 -6.97 9.72
CA ALA A 118 4.54 -5.84 9.37
C ALA A 118 4.85 -4.60 10.23
N GLU A 119 4.97 -4.77 11.55
CA GLU A 119 5.30 -3.69 12.49
C GLU A 119 6.69 -3.11 12.21
N GLY A 120 7.69 -3.97 11.94
CA GLY A 120 9.03 -3.55 11.55
C GLY A 120 9.04 -2.73 10.26
N LEU A 121 8.33 -3.21 9.23
CA LEU A 121 8.18 -2.52 7.96
C LEU A 121 7.53 -1.14 8.16
N MET A 122 6.42 -1.06 8.88
CA MET A 122 5.72 0.21 9.11
C MET A 122 6.60 1.22 9.86
N ARG A 123 7.31 0.81 10.92
CA ARG A 123 8.27 1.69 11.63
C ARG A 123 9.38 2.18 10.72
N THR A 124 9.93 1.30 9.88
CA THR A 124 10.98 1.67 8.91
C THR A 124 10.48 2.73 7.94
N VAL A 125 9.29 2.55 7.36
CA VAL A 125 8.71 3.54 6.43
C VAL A 125 8.43 4.87 7.13
N ILE A 126 7.80 4.86 8.32
CA ILE A 126 7.51 6.07 9.09
C ILE A 126 8.77 6.87 9.40
N THR A 127 9.85 6.19 9.83
CA THR A 127 11.12 6.83 10.14
C THR A 127 11.76 7.44 8.90
N ASN A 128 11.86 6.66 7.82
CA ASN A 128 12.55 7.10 6.60
C ASN A 128 11.73 8.13 5.80
N ALA A 129 10.40 8.06 5.83
CA ALA A 129 9.54 9.10 5.25
C ALA A 129 9.80 10.47 5.88
N LYS A 130 9.97 10.54 7.22
CA LYS A 130 10.31 11.79 7.92
C LYS A 130 11.70 12.29 7.54
N ILE A 131 12.70 11.42 7.39
CA ILE A 131 14.03 11.79 6.91
C ILE A 131 13.92 12.40 5.51
N LEU A 132 13.13 11.82 4.61
CA LEU A 132 12.97 12.29 3.24
C LEU A 132 12.21 13.62 3.10
N VAL A 133 11.51 14.09 4.15
CA VAL A 133 10.96 15.45 4.19
C VAL A 133 12.08 16.47 4.30
N ASP A 134 13.09 16.22 5.14
CA ASP A 134 14.18 17.15 5.43
C ASP A 134 15.37 16.96 4.47
N ASP A 135 15.64 15.73 4.04
CA ASP A 135 16.73 15.33 3.15
C ASP A 135 16.21 14.43 2.02
N PRO A 136 15.63 15.01 0.96
CA PRO A 136 15.01 14.24 -0.14
C PRO A 136 15.98 13.35 -0.91
N ASP A 137 17.28 13.65 -0.88
CA ASP A 137 18.31 12.91 -1.60
C ASP A 137 19.04 11.87 -0.74
N ASN A 138 18.54 11.61 0.48
CA ASN A 138 19.10 10.61 1.38
C ASN A 138 18.98 9.21 0.78
N TYR A 139 20.11 8.66 0.33
CA TYR A 139 20.17 7.37 -0.35
C TYR A 139 19.65 6.23 0.52
N ASP A 140 20.10 6.17 1.79
CA ASP A 140 19.74 5.09 2.70
C ASP A 140 18.22 5.08 2.99
N ALA A 141 17.64 6.26 3.23
CA ALA A 141 16.21 6.39 3.44
C ALA A 141 15.40 5.99 2.19
N ARG A 142 15.86 6.36 1.00
CA ARG A 142 15.21 5.92 -0.25
C ARG A 142 15.33 4.42 -0.48
N ALA A 143 16.47 3.82 -0.15
CA ALA A 143 16.68 2.39 -0.25
C ALA A 143 15.73 1.60 0.68
N GLU A 144 15.61 2.05 1.94
CA GLU A 144 14.71 1.44 2.93
C GLU A 144 13.24 1.55 2.51
N VAL A 145 12.81 2.72 2.03
CA VAL A 145 11.45 2.91 1.52
C VAL A 145 11.20 2.05 0.27
N MET A 146 12.15 1.98 -0.65
CA MET A 146 12.04 1.19 -1.87
C MET A 146 11.91 -0.30 -1.57
N TRP A 147 12.72 -0.85 -0.69
CA TRP A 147 12.62 -2.25 -0.30
C TRP A 147 11.33 -2.55 0.48
N SER A 148 10.95 -1.66 1.40
CA SER A 148 9.68 -1.76 2.14
C SER A 148 8.47 -1.79 1.19
N GLY A 149 8.50 -1.01 0.09
CA GLY A 149 7.46 -1.01 -0.93
C GLY A 149 7.23 -2.38 -1.53
N SER A 150 8.29 -3.06 -1.96
CA SER A 150 8.19 -4.42 -2.50
C SER A 150 7.64 -5.42 -1.49
N LEU A 151 8.08 -5.34 -0.22
CA LEU A 151 7.65 -6.27 0.83
C LEU A 151 6.21 -6.01 1.31
N SER A 152 5.72 -4.77 1.24
CA SER A 152 4.38 -4.41 1.68
C SER A 152 3.28 -5.10 0.86
N HIS A 153 3.55 -5.42 -0.41
CA HIS A 153 2.51 -5.92 -1.33
C HIS A 153 2.86 -7.25 -2.03
N ASN A 154 3.92 -7.94 -1.64
CA ASN A 154 4.26 -9.26 -2.19
C ASN A 154 3.51 -10.43 -1.53
N GLY A 155 2.69 -10.18 -0.53
CA GLY A 155 1.93 -11.17 0.25
C GLY A 155 2.53 -11.49 1.62
N LEU A 156 3.79 -11.09 1.90
CA LEU A 156 4.50 -11.46 3.14
C LEU A 156 3.79 -10.94 4.40
N THR A 157 3.32 -9.68 4.38
CA THR A 157 2.66 -9.04 5.53
C THR A 157 1.23 -9.53 5.77
N GLY A 158 0.72 -10.45 4.93
CA GLY A 158 -0.59 -11.08 5.06
C GLY A 158 -0.55 -12.59 5.30
N CYS A 159 0.63 -13.17 5.55
CA CYS A 159 0.74 -14.60 5.79
C CYS A 159 0.01 -15.01 7.08
N GLY A 160 -0.92 -15.96 6.96
CA GLY A 160 -1.67 -16.49 8.10
C GLY A 160 -2.98 -15.77 8.40
N ASN A 161 -3.34 -14.72 7.64
CA ASN A 161 -4.66 -14.09 7.70
C ASN A 161 -5.51 -14.46 6.48
N ASP A 162 -6.72 -13.92 6.42
CA ASP A 162 -7.70 -14.14 5.36
C ASP A 162 -7.51 -13.24 4.12
N GLY A 163 -6.39 -12.52 4.02
CA GLY A 163 -6.08 -11.60 2.92
C GLY A 163 -6.20 -10.13 3.29
N GLY A 164 -6.81 -9.80 4.42
CA GLY A 164 -6.99 -8.44 4.93
C GLY A 164 -8.26 -7.75 4.41
N ASP A 165 -8.52 -6.58 5.00
CA ASP A 165 -9.61 -5.69 4.61
C ASP A 165 -9.04 -4.55 3.76
N PHE A 166 -9.37 -4.52 2.48
CA PHE A 166 -8.92 -3.48 1.54
C PHE A 166 -9.95 -2.36 1.35
N ALA A 167 -10.79 -2.09 2.35
CA ALA A 167 -11.85 -1.09 2.26
C ALA A 167 -11.31 0.33 1.98
N SER A 168 -10.19 0.72 2.57
CA SER A 168 -9.59 2.04 2.29
C SER A 168 -9.14 2.16 0.82
N HIS A 169 -8.51 1.11 0.27
CA HIS A 169 -8.16 1.08 -1.15
C HIS A 169 -9.37 1.10 -2.07
N LEU A 170 -10.41 0.32 -1.75
CA LEU A 170 -11.64 0.28 -2.56
C LEU A 170 -12.36 1.63 -2.57
N LEU A 171 -12.45 2.30 -1.42
CA LEU A 171 -13.01 3.65 -1.34
C LEU A 171 -12.15 4.68 -2.11
N GLU A 172 -10.82 4.56 -2.01
CA GLU A 172 -9.91 5.44 -2.76
C GLU A 172 -10.00 5.20 -4.27
N HIS A 173 -10.20 3.98 -4.72
CA HIS A 173 -10.37 3.69 -6.15
C HIS A 173 -11.54 4.47 -6.76
N GLU A 174 -12.66 4.60 -6.03
CA GLU A 174 -13.79 5.40 -6.47
C GLU A 174 -13.44 6.90 -6.54
N ILE A 175 -12.77 7.42 -5.48
CA ILE A 175 -12.34 8.82 -5.43
C ILE A 175 -11.28 9.10 -6.50
N GLY A 176 -10.30 8.21 -6.65
CA GLY A 176 -9.25 8.33 -7.64
C GLY A 176 -9.77 8.26 -9.08
N GLY A 177 -10.74 7.37 -9.35
CA GLY A 177 -11.40 7.27 -10.65
C GLY A 177 -12.20 8.51 -11.02
N MET A 178 -12.96 9.07 -10.06
CA MET A 178 -13.84 10.23 -10.30
C MET A 178 -13.11 11.58 -10.34
N PHE A 179 -12.05 11.75 -9.55
CA PHE A 179 -11.44 13.07 -9.30
C PHE A 179 -9.95 13.13 -9.63
N ASP A 180 -9.36 12.06 -10.11
CA ASP A 180 -7.92 11.97 -10.47
C ASP A 180 -7.00 12.44 -9.33
N VAL A 181 -7.32 12.10 -8.08
CA VAL A 181 -6.48 12.41 -6.92
C VAL A 181 -5.27 11.48 -6.86
N ALA A 182 -4.15 11.97 -6.33
CA ALA A 182 -2.98 11.13 -6.09
C ALA A 182 -3.33 10.02 -5.08
N HIS A 183 -3.10 8.77 -5.46
CA HIS A 183 -3.56 7.58 -4.73
C HIS A 183 -3.22 7.60 -3.23
N GLY A 184 -1.93 7.81 -2.89
CA GLY A 184 -1.52 7.85 -1.48
C GLY A 184 -2.17 9.00 -0.69
N ALA A 185 -2.45 10.13 -1.32
CA ALA A 185 -3.15 11.23 -0.66
C ALA A 185 -4.62 10.89 -0.42
N GLY A 186 -5.30 10.25 -1.38
CA GLY A 186 -6.65 9.74 -1.21
C GLY A 186 -6.74 8.73 -0.07
N LEU A 187 -5.80 7.81 0.02
CA LEU A 187 -5.70 6.83 1.11
C LEU A 187 -5.53 7.52 2.47
N ALA A 188 -4.61 8.49 2.59
CA ALA A 188 -4.39 9.22 3.84
C ALA A 188 -5.65 9.93 4.31
N ALA A 189 -6.38 10.61 3.40
CA ALA A 189 -7.60 11.34 3.70
C ALA A 189 -8.74 10.45 4.23
N ILE A 190 -8.79 9.18 3.80
CA ILE A 190 -9.84 8.23 4.18
C ILE A 190 -9.51 7.52 5.48
N TRP A 191 -8.23 7.18 5.69
CA TRP A 191 -7.82 6.19 6.68
C TRP A 191 -8.27 6.51 8.11
N GLY A 192 -8.14 7.74 8.57
CA GLY A 192 -8.51 8.14 9.94
C GLY A 192 -10.00 7.92 10.23
N SER A 193 -10.85 8.22 9.25
CA SER A 193 -12.30 8.00 9.35
C SER A 193 -12.64 6.51 9.34
N TRP A 194 -12.04 5.74 8.43
CA TRP A 194 -12.19 4.30 8.36
C TRP A 194 -11.73 3.64 9.67
N ALA A 195 -10.55 4.00 10.18
CA ALA A 195 -9.98 3.42 11.39
C ALA A 195 -10.90 3.61 12.61
N ARG A 196 -11.47 4.82 12.78
CA ARG A 196 -12.43 5.08 13.85
C ARG A 196 -13.74 4.31 13.69
N TYR A 197 -14.16 4.08 12.44
CA TYR A 197 -15.38 3.32 12.16
C TYR A 197 -15.23 1.83 12.50
N VAL A 198 -14.04 1.25 12.27
CA VAL A 198 -13.82 -0.20 12.43
C VAL A 198 -13.15 -0.59 13.74
N ILE A 199 -12.67 0.35 14.56
CA ILE A 199 -11.87 0.08 15.77
C ILE A 199 -12.56 -0.89 16.75
N ASP A 200 -13.89 -0.83 16.86
CA ASP A 200 -14.65 -1.72 17.73
C ASP A 200 -14.56 -3.20 17.30
N ASN A 201 -14.29 -3.46 16.02
CA ASN A 201 -14.20 -4.83 15.48
C ASN A 201 -12.87 -5.51 15.81
N CYS A 202 -11.80 -4.73 15.98
CA CYS A 202 -10.46 -5.28 16.25
C CYS A 202 -9.64 -4.38 17.20
N THR A 203 -10.26 -3.89 18.28
CA THR A 203 -9.66 -2.98 19.27
C THR A 203 -8.27 -3.40 19.74
N PRO A 204 -8.00 -4.69 20.09
CA PRO A 204 -6.65 -5.11 20.50
C PRO A 204 -5.60 -4.94 19.41
N ARG A 205 -5.98 -5.03 18.14
CA ARG A 205 -5.05 -4.81 17.00
C ARG A 205 -4.68 -3.33 16.88
N PHE A 206 -5.65 -2.42 17.08
CA PHE A 206 -5.37 -0.98 17.12
C PHE A 206 -4.50 -0.58 18.30
N ALA A 207 -4.74 -1.17 19.48
CA ALA A 207 -3.88 -0.95 20.66
C ALA A 207 -2.44 -1.47 20.41
N LYS A 208 -2.29 -2.66 19.82
CA LYS A 208 -1.00 -3.23 19.44
C LYS A 208 -0.27 -2.35 18.43
N PHE A 209 -0.95 -1.86 17.38
CA PHE A 209 -0.42 -0.91 16.41
C PHE A 209 0.06 0.38 17.09
N ALA A 210 -0.76 0.96 17.98
CA ALA A 210 -0.43 2.19 18.70
C ALA A 210 0.89 2.07 19.47
N VAL A 211 1.07 0.96 20.18
CA VAL A 211 2.27 0.72 20.99
C VAL A 211 3.46 0.32 20.10
N ASN A 212 3.30 -0.70 19.25
CA ASN A 212 4.41 -1.34 18.56
C ASN A 212 4.87 -0.58 17.32
N VAL A 213 3.98 0.17 16.68
CA VAL A 213 4.29 0.93 15.45
C VAL A 213 4.46 2.41 15.76
N MET A 214 3.48 3.01 16.44
CA MET A 214 3.48 4.45 16.67
C MET A 214 4.24 4.88 17.93
N GLY A 215 4.60 3.93 18.83
CA GLY A 215 5.32 4.21 20.07
C GLY A 215 4.48 4.97 21.09
N VAL A 216 3.17 4.82 21.05
CA VAL A 216 2.25 5.48 21.98
C VAL A 216 2.28 4.78 23.35
N GLU A 217 2.33 5.56 24.43
CA GLU A 217 2.17 5.02 25.78
C GLU A 217 0.74 4.50 25.97
N PRO A 218 0.58 3.29 26.51
CA PRO A 218 -0.73 2.70 26.73
C PRO A 218 -1.67 3.61 27.52
N GLY A 219 -2.93 3.66 27.13
CA GLY A 219 -4.00 4.34 27.85
C GLY A 219 -4.57 3.44 28.97
N LYS A 220 -5.75 3.81 29.48
CA LYS A 220 -6.44 3.05 30.55
C LYS A 220 -6.97 1.70 30.05
N ASP A 221 -7.21 1.57 28.75
CA ASP A 221 -7.70 0.38 28.07
C ASP A 221 -7.23 0.36 26.59
N ASP A 222 -7.51 -0.74 25.91
CA ASP A 222 -7.13 -0.92 24.50
C ASP A 222 -7.83 0.08 23.58
N MET A 223 -9.06 0.48 23.89
CA MET A 223 -9.80 1.47 23.10
C MET A 223 -9.11 2.83 23.15
N GLU A 224 -8.79 3.33 24.33
CA GLU A 224 -8.06 4.60 24.48
C GLU A 224 -6.68 4.52 23.82
N THR A 225 -5.98 3.41 23.98
CA THR A 225 -4.67 3.17 23.37
C THR A 225 -4.77 3.19 21.85
N GLY A 226 -5.74 2.48 21.28
CA GLY A 226 -5.98 2.43 19.84
C GLY A 226 -6.33 3.78 19.23
N LEU A 227 -7.19 4.58 19.90
CA LEU A 227 -7.53 5.94 19.47
C LEU A 227 -6.31 6.86 19.45
N LYS A 228 -5.44 6.79 20.46
CA LYS A 228 -4.16 7.52 20.46
C LYS A 228 -3.26 7.09 19.30
N GLY A 229 -3.28 5.81 18.93
CA GLY A 229 -2.54 5.30 17.76
C GLY A 229 -3.07 5.88 16.44
N ILE A 230 -4.39 6.01 16.30
CA ILE A 230 -5.00 6.67 15.13
C ILE A 230 -4.59 8.14 15.06
N GLU A 231 -4.66 8.87 16.16
CA GLU A 231 -4.22 10.28 16.22
C GLU A 231 -2.73 10.42 15.85
N ALA A 232 -1.87 9.55 16.39
CA ALA A 232 -0.44 9.55 16.09
C ALA A 232 -0.15 9.27 14.60
N MET A 233 -0.95 8.43 13.94
CA MET A 233 -0.83 8.18 12.50
C MET A 233 -1.30 9.37 11.67
N GLU A 234 -2.37 10.03 12.06
CA GLU A 234 -2.81 11.29 11.42
C GLU A 234 -1.75 12.40 11.59
N ASP A 235 -1.10 12.49 12.78
CA ASP A 235 0.02 13.41 12.99
C ASP A 235 1.20 13.09 12.08
N PHE A 236 1.50 11.80 11.87
CA PHE A 236 2.50 11.38 10.88
C PHE A 236 2.12 11.81 9.47
N TYR A 237 0.87 11.61 9.02
CA TYR A 237 0.43 12.06 7.70
C TYR A 237 0.59 13.57 7.55
N ARG A 238 0.19 14.36 8.54
CA ARG A 238 0.42 15.82 8.55
C ARG A 238 1.90 16.19 8.46
N ALA A 239 2.77 15.44 9.17
CA ALA A 239 4.22 15.68 9.17
C ALA A 239 4.87 15.46 7.81
N ILE A 240 4.31 14.59 6.95
CA ILE A 240 4.77 14.36 5.57
C ILE A 240 3.90 15.09 4.53
N SER A 241 3.10 16.08 4.97
CA SER A 241 2.22 16.90 4.11
C SER A 241 1.12 16.10 3.39
N MET A 242 0.65 15.01 3.98
CA MET A 242 -0.52 14.28 3.50
C MET A 242 -1.80 14.76 4.19
N PRO A 243 -2.97 14.70 3.51
CA PRO A 243 -4.26 15.05 4.11
C PRO A 243 -4.67 14.04 5.19
N THR A 244 -5.59 14.49 6.09
CA THR A 244 -6.16 13.64 7.16
C THR A 244 -7.65 13.92 7.33
#